data_4f8f2564fabbe1960dfc428dd7e24ab4
#
_entry.id   4f8f2564fabbe1960dfc428dd7e24ab4
#
_cell.length_a   1.000
_cell.length_b   1.000
_cell.length_c   1.000
_cell.angle_alpha   90.00
_cell.angle_beta   90.00
_cell.angle_gamma   90.00
#
_symmetry.space_group_name_H-M   'P 1'
#
loop_
_entity.id
_entity.type
_entity.pdbx_description
1 polymer ?
#
loop_
_entity_poly.entity_id
_entity_poly.type
_entity_poly.pdbx_seq_one_letter_code
_entity_poly.pdbx_strand_id
1 'polypeptide(L)'
;MTNVLKPPCDEGVIRSAPDRTPCARATGFWVLAATILGSSMAFIDGTVVSVALPILQTELEATVSELQWIVESYALFLAALLLLGGSLGDRFGRRRVFAIGIAVFAAASMGCGLASTARQLIIARAVQGVGGAFHGASS
;
A
#
# COMPACT_ATOMS: atom_id res chain seq x y z
N MET A 1 35.06 39.94 -17.50
CA MET A 1 35.30 38.69 -16.77
C MET A 1 34.27 38.51 -15.69
N THR A 2 33.11 37.99 -16.01
CA THR A 2 32.08 37.64 -15.03
C THR A 2 31.59 36.27 -15.43
N ASN A 3 32.26 35.26 -14.90
CA ASN A 3 31.80 33.87 -14.99
C ASN A 3 30.67 33.72 -13.95
N VAL A 4 29.46 34.03 -14.35
CA VAL A 4 28.29 33.73 -13.57
C VAL A 4 28.18 32.20 -13.49
N LEU A 5 28.41 31.66 -12.32
CA LEU A 5 28.19 30.27 -11.97
C LEU A 5 26.79 29.86 -12.44
N LYS A 6 26.75 29.15 -13.53
CA LYS A 6 25.55 28.54 -14.08
C LYS A 6 25.07 27.51 -13.03
N PRO A 7 23.88 27.64 -12.45
CA PRO A 7 23.41 26.64 -11.51
C PRO A 7 23.32 25.29 -12.21
N PRO A 8 23.68 24.20 -11.54
CA PRO A 8 23.72 22.91 -12.18
C PRO A 8 22.33 22.42 -12.55
N CYS A 9 22.14 22.20 -13.83
CA CYS A 9 21.30 21.14 -14.41
C CYS A 9 19.78 21.26 -14.47
N ASP A 10 19.10 22.06 -13.68
CA ASP A 10 17.63 21.90 -13.59
C ASP A 10 16.86 22.52 -14.75
N GLU A 11 17.30 23.66 -15.26
CA GLU A 11 16.57 24.35 -16.34
C GLU A 11 16.72 23.67 -17.71
N GLY A 12 17.85 23.02 -17.96
CA GLY A 12 18.09 22.23 -19.17
C GLY A 12 17.24 20.96 -19.22
N VAL A 13 17.09 20.31 -18.08
CA VAL A 13 16.27 19.08 -17.94
C VAL A 13 14.76 19.42 -18.04
N ILE A 14 14.34 20.54 -17.48
CA ILE A 14 12.95 20.98 -17.56
C ILE A 14 12.57 21.38 -18.99
N ARG A 15 13.49 22.00 -19.75
CA ARG A 15 13.26 22.41 -21.14
C ARG A 15 13.42 21.30 -22.16
N SER A 16 14.20 20.27 -21.84
CA SER A 16 14.38 19.09 -22.71
C SER A 16 13.44 17.95 -22.43
N ALA A 17 12.47 18.12 -21.50
CA ALA A 17 11.41 17.16 -21.36
C ALA A 17 10.60 17.11 -22.67
N PRO A 18 10.68 16.02 -23.46
CA PRO A 18 9.86 15.91 -24.66
C PRO A 18 8.42 16.01 -24.24
N ASP A 19 7.63 16.73 -25.03
CA ASP A 19 6.19 16.90 -24.92
C ASP A 19 5.54 15.96 -23.91
N ARG A 20 5.29 16.49 -22.73
CA ARG A 20 4.34 15.86 -21.83
C ARG A 20 3.02 15.89 -22.57
N THR A 21 2.74 14.80 -23.29
CA THR A 21 1.38 14.56 -23.74
C THR A 21 0.49 14.86 -22.54
N PRO A 22 -0.42 15.81 -22.62
CA PRO A 22 -1.29 16.12 -21.50
C PRO A 22 -1.96 14.81 -21.15
N CYS A 23 -1.63 14.26 -19.97
CA CYS A 23 -2.36 13.13 -19.44
C CYS A 23 -3.81 13.49 -19.60
N ALA A 24 -4.52 12.74 -20.44
CA ALA A 24 -5.91 13.06 -20.71
C ALA A 24 -6.57 13.28 -19.35
N ARG A 25 -7.18 14.42 -19.11
CA ARG A 25 -7.75 14.82 -17.80
C ARG A 25 -8.56 13.69 -17.14
N ALA A 26 -9.21 12.88 -17.97
CA ALA A 26 -9.92 11.69 -17.55
C ALA A 26 -9.01 10.65 -16.90
N THR A 27 -7.83 10.36 -17.46
CA THR A 27 -6.89 9.37 -16.91
C THR A 27 -6.30 9.85 -15.59
N GLY A 28 -5.97 11.13 -15.47
CA GLY A 28 -5.47 11.73 -14.22
C GLY A 28 -6.49 11.66 -13.09
N PHE A 29 -7.76 11.90 -13.38
CA PHE A 29 -8.85 11.81 -12.41
C PHE A 29 -8.98 10.36 -11.86
N TRP A 30 -8.99 9.37 -12.74
CA TRP A 30 -9.09 7.96 -12.32
C TRP A 30 -7.88 7.48 -11.52
N VAL A 31 -6.69 7.93 -11.85
CA VAL A 31 -5.48 7.63 -11.07
C VAL A 31 -5.57 8.25 -9.67
N LEU A 32 -5.94 9.52 -9.58
CA LEU A 32 -6.15 10.21 -8.30
C LEU A 32 -7.23 9.52 -7.46
N ALA A 33 -8.37 9.20 -8.07
CA ALA A 33 -9.45 8.50 -7.38
C ALA A 33 -8.98 7.12 -6.85
N ALA A 34 -8.25 6.36 -7.66
CA ALA A 34 -7.73 5.06 -7.27
C ALA A 34 -6.72 5.16 -6.12
N THR A 35 -5.81 6.12 -6.15
CA THR A 35 -4.82 6.33 -5.07
C THR A 35 -5.47 6.79 -3.78
N ILE A 36 -6.43 7.72 -3.84
CA ILE A 36 -7.17 8.18 -2.67
C ILE A 36 -7.97 7.03 -2.05
N LEU A 37 -8.71 6.27 -2.85
CA LEU A 37 -9.49 5.14 -2.37
C LEU A 37 -8.59 4.06 -1.74
N GLY A 38 -7.47 3.73 -2.37
CA GLY A 38 -6.53 2.75 -1.85
C GLY A 38 -5.89 3.18 -0.52
N SER A 39 -5.45 4.44 -0.44
CA SER A 39 -4.89 4.99 0.80
C SER A 39 -5.93 5.05 1.92
N SER A 40 -7.16 5.46 1.59
CA SER A 40 -8.27 5.49 2.56
C SER A 40 -8.61 4.10 3.07
N MET A 41 -8.60 3.10 2.19
CA MET A 41 -8.86 1.70 2.56
C MET A 41 -7.83 1.17 3.56
N ALA A 42 -6.55 1.44 3.33
CA ALA A 42 -5.47 1.04 4.25
C ALA A 42 -5.58 1.77 5.60
N PHE A 43 -5.95 3.05 5.60
CA PHE A 43 -6.12 3.82 6.82
C PHE A 43 -7.32 3.34 7.64
N ILE A 44 -8.47 3.10 7.00
CA ILE A 44 -9.68 2.57 7.65
C ILE A 44 -9.39 1.20 8.24
N ASP A 45 -8.70 0.33 7.50
CA ASP A 45 -8.32 -1.00 7.96
C ASP A 45 -7.51 -0.96 9.27
N GLY A 46 -6.47 -0.12 9.34
CA GLY A 46 -5.67 0.05 10.56
C GLY A 46 -6.51 0.58 11.75
N THR A 47 -7.43 1.50 11.48
CA THR A 47 -8.31 2.07 12.52
C THR A 47 -9.32 1.05 13.02
N VAL A 48 -9.97 0.32 12.11
CA VAL A 48 -10.97 -0.71 12.45
C VAL A 48 -10.35 -1.78 13.35
N VAL A 49 -9.13 -2.23 13.02
CA VAL A 49 -8.44 -3.24 13.84
C VAL A 49 -8.15 -2.72 15.23
N SER A 50 -7.64 -1.49 15.36
CA SER A 50 -7.34 -0.90 16.66
C SER A 50 -8.59 -0.82 17.56
N VAL A 51 -9.75 -0.50 16.99
CA VAL A 51 -11.02 -0.45 17.70
C VAL A 51 -11.56 -1.85 17.99
N ALA A 52 -11.33 -2.81 17.09
CA ALA A 52 -11.81 -4.17 17.22
C ALA A 52 -10.98 -5.04 18.19
N LEU A 53 -9.74 -4.65 18.52
CA LEU A 53 -8.85 -5.43 19.39
C LEU A 53 -9.48 -5.89 20.70
N PRO A 54 -10.20 -5.06 21.48
CA PRO A 54 -10.84 -5.50 22.73
C PRO A 54 -11.92 -6.55 22.49
N ILE A 55 -12.68 -6.41 21.39
CA ILE A 55 -13.75 -7.34 21.01
C ILE A 55 -13.14 -8.67 20.56
N LEU A 56 -12.07 -8.61 19.75
CA LEU A 56 -11.35 -9.79 19.30
C LEU A 56 -10.74 -10.60 20.45
N GLN A 57 -10.31 -9.92 21.51
CA GLN A 57 -9.81 -10.59 22.70
C GLN A 57 -10.88 -11.45 23.38
N THR A 58 -12.10 -10.94 23.46
CA THR A 58 -13.22 -11.66 24.12
C THR A 58 -13.83 -12.72 23.22
N GLU A 59 -14.05 -12.43 21.95
CA GLU A 59 -14.71 -13.33 21.00
C GLU A 59 -13.82 -14.49 20.53
N LEU A 60 -12.54 -14.26 20.37
CA LEU A 60 -11.57 -15.26 19.92
C LEU A 60 -10.78 -15.89 21.07
N GLU A 61 -11.08 -15.51 22.32
CA GLU A 61 -10.29 -15.90 23.52
C GLU A 61 -8.77 -15.70 23.30
N ALA A 62 -8.41 -14.65 22.55
CA ALA A 62 -7.06 -14.40 22.11
C ALA A 62 -6.19 -13.88 23.25
N THR A 63 -5.00 -14.42 23.36
CA THR A 63 -3.98 -13.92 24.28
C THR A 63 -3.45 -12.56 23.84
N VAL A 64 -2.89 -11.79 24.76
CA VAL A 64 -2.26 -10.48 24.46
C VAL A 64 -1.19 -10.63 23.38
N SER A 65 -0.43 -11.73 23.41
CA SER A 65 0.59 -12.02 22.40
C SER A 65 -0.02 -12.23 21.01
N GLU A 66 -1.14 -12.91 20.90
CA GLU A 66 -1.84 -13.11 19.61
C GLU A 66 -2.41 -11.82 19.07
N LEU A 67 -2.96 -10.95 19.92
CA LEU A 67 -3.41 -9.62 19.54
C LEU A 67 -2.25 -8.77 18.99
N GLN A 68 -1.10 -8.83 19.63
CA GLN A 68 0.09 -8.14 19.16
C GLN A 68 0.51 -8.67 17.78
N TRP A 69 0.53 -9.97 17.56
CA TRP A 69 0.84 -10.59 16.28
C TRP A 69 -0.17 -10.23 15.17
N ILE A 70 -1.43 -10.03 15.50
CA ILE A 70 -2.46 -9.57 14.55
C ILE A 70 -2.08 -8.20 13.96
N VAL A 71 -1.60 -7.29 14.78
CA VAL A 71 -1.19 -5.94 14.33
C VAL A 71 0.18 -5.98 13.66
N GLU A 72 1.15 -6.63 14.28
CA GLU A 72 2.53 -6.64 13.83
C GLU A 72 2.74 -7.41 12.52
N SER A 73 2.01 -8.50 12.31
CA SER A 73 2.12 -9.27 11.07
C SER A 73 1.82 -8.42 9.84
N TYR A 74 0.78 -7.61 9.87
CA TYR A 74 0.47 -6.67 8.78
C TYR A 74 1.62 -5.68 8.55
N ALA A 75 2.06 -5.01 9.60
CA ALA A 75 3.12 -3.99 9.51
C ALA A 75 4.46 -4.58 9.06
N LEU A 76 4.80 -5.77 9.54
CA LEU A 76 6.03 -6.47 9.20
C LEU A 76 6.08 -6.84 7.72
N PHE A 77 5.03 -7.48 7.20
CA PHE A 77 4.95 -7.85 5.78
C PHE A 77 4.85 -6.62 4.88
N LEU A 78 4.12 -5.59 5.29
CA LEU A 78 4.05 -4.32 4.58
C LEU A 78 5.45 -3.71 4.45
N ALA A 79 6.17 -3.54 5.56
CA ALA A 79 7.50 -2.94 5.56
C ALA A 79 8.54 -3.76 4.79
N ALA A 80 8.58 -5.09 5.01
CA ALA A 80 9.51 -5.98 4.35
C ALA A 80 9.34 -6.02 2.83
N LEU A 81 8.10 -5.95 2.36
CA LEU A 81 7.78 -6.10 0.94
C LEU A 81 7.64 -4.76 0.19
N LEU A 82 7.62 -3.64 0.90
CA LEU A 82 7.49 -2.32 0.27
C LEU A 82 8.66 -2.06 -0.71
N LEU A 83 9.88 -2.42 -0.31
CA LEU A 83 11.08 -2.29 -1.14
C LEU A 83 11.04 -3.23 -2.35
N LEU A 84 10.55 -4.46 -2.16
CA LEU A 84 10.38 -5.43 -3.25
C LEU A 84 9.26 -5.01 -4.20
N GLY A 85 8.17 -4.46 -3.68
CA GLY A 85 7.05 -3.96 -4.46
C GLY A 85 7.45 -2.87 -5.44
N GLY A 86 8.32 -1.94 -5.02
CA GLY A 86 8.88 -0.91 -5.89
C GLY A 86 9.66 -1.50 -7.07
N SER A 87 10.56 -2.43 -6.81
CA SER A 87 11.34 -3.10 -7.85
C SER A 87 10.50 -3.97 -8.79
N LEU A 88 9.47 -4.62 -8.28
CA LEU A 88 8.50 -5.36 -9.10
C LEU A 88 7.66 -4.43 -9.98
N GLY A 89 7.24 -3.28 -9.43
CA GLY A 89 6.51 -2.27 -10.17
C GLY A 89 7.27 -1.77 -11.39
N ASP A 90 8.56 -1.55 -11.25
CA ASP A 90 9.43 -1.12 -12.35
C ASP A 90 9.63 -2.22 -13.40
N ARG A 91 9.64 -3.48 -13.01
CA ARG A 91 9.88 -4.63 -13.90
C ARG A 91 8.63 -5.14 -14.61
N PHE A 92 7.50 -5.22 -13.93
CA PHE A 92 6.25 -5.79 -14.45
C PHE A 92 5.20 -4.74 -14.83
N GLY A 93 5.51 -3.47 -14.59
CA GLY A 93 4.62 -2.34 -14.84
C GLY A 93 3.77 -1.99 -13.62
N ARG A 94 3.94 -0.77 -13.13
CA ARG A 94 3.31 -0.24 -11.91
C ARG A 94 1.79 -0.48 -11.86
N ARG A 95 1.10 -0.27 -12.98
CA ARG A 95 -0.36 -0.44 -13.06
C ARG A 95 -0.82 -1.88 -12.77
N ARG A 96 -0.06 -2.89 -13.24
CA ARG A 96 -0.42 -4.29 -13.01
C ARG A 96 -0.15 -4.69 -11.57
N VAL A 97 1.01 -4.29 -11.03
CA VAL A 97 1.39 -4.57 -9.64
C VAL A 97 0.42 -3.92 -8.67
N PHE A 98 0.02 -2.67 -8.94
CA PHE A 98 -1.01 -1.95 -8.19
C PHE A 98 -2.35 -2.70 -8.17
N ALA A 99 -2.86 -3.11 -9.34
CA ALA A 99 -4.13 -3.81 -9.43
C ALA A 99 -4.11 -5.16 -8.69
N ILE A 100 -3.00 -5.91 -8.80
CA ILE A 100 -2.80 -7.17 -8.07
C ILE A 100 -2.75 -6.88 -6.56
N GLY A 101 -2.03 -5.84 -6.13
CA GLY A 101 -1.96 -5.43 -4.72
C GLY A 101 -3.33 -5.17 -4.12
N ILE A 102 -4.18 -4.39 -4.81
CA ILE A 102 -5.55 -4.12 -4.38
C ILE A 102 -6.39 -5.41 -4.32
N ALA A 103 -6.29 -6.28 -5.34
CA ALA A 103 -7.05 -7.52 -5.37
C ALA A 103 -6.67 -8.45 -4.20
N VAL A 104 -5.37 -8.59 -3.93
CA VAL A 104 -4.86 -9.38 -2.80
C VAL A 104 -5.30 -8.77 -1.47
N PHE A 105 -5.19 -7.45 -1.32
CA PHE A 105 -5.62 -6.73 -0.13
C PHE A 105 -7.11 -6.93 0.15
N ALA A 106 -7.96 -6.75 -0.87
CA ALA A 106 -9.40 -6.92 -0.74
C ALA A 106 -9.80 -8.37 -0.39
N ALA A 107 -9.16 -9.36 -1.03
CA ALA A 107 -9.39 -10.77 -0.73
C ALA A 107 -8.98 -11.13 0.70
N ALA A 108 -7.81 -10.63 1.15
CA ALA A 108 -7.34 -10.81 2.51
C ALA A 108 -8.23 -10.11 3.54
N SER A 109 -8.77 -8.93 3.23
CA SER A 109 -9.75 -8.24 4.09
C SER A 109 -11.02 -9.06 4.30
N MET A 110 -11.52 -9.70 3.22
CA MET A 110 -12.64 -10.64 3.37
C MET A 110 -12.25 -11.83 4.25
N GLY A 111 -11.04 -12.36 4.09
CA GLY A 111 -10.51 -13.41 4.95
C GLY A 111 -10.43 -13.01 6.41
N CYS A 112 -10.08 -11.76 6.73
CA CYS A 112 -10.10 -11.23 8.09
C CYS A 112 -11.52 -11.22 8.68
N GLY A 113 -12.52 -10.83 7.88
CA GLY A 113 -13.93 -10.79 8.31
C GLY A 113 -14.55 -12.19 8.53
N LEU A 114 -13.98 -13.22 7.92
CA LEU A 114 -14.43 -14.62 8.03
C LEU A 114 -13.59 -15.44 9.03
N ALA A 115 -12.58 -14.85 9.64
CA ALA A 115 -11.69 -15.53 10.57
C ALA A 115 -12.42 -15.90 11.87
N SER A 116 -12.44 -17.18 12.17
CA SER A 116 -13.06 -17.72 13.41
C SER A 116 -12.02 -17.97 14.52
N THR A 117 -10.73 -17.80 14.23
CA THR A 117 -9.66 -18.00 15.20
C THR A 117 -8.58 -16.93 15.05
N ALA A 118 -7.89 -16.59 16.16
CA ALA A 118 -6.80 -15.63 16.16
C ALA A 118 -5.70 -15.99 15.14
N ARG A 119 -5.38 -17.26 14.99
CA ARG A 119 -4.38 -17.75 14.02
C ARG A 119 -4.77 -17.48 12.58
N GLN A 120 -6.04 -17.71 12.21
CA GLN A 120 -6.55 -17.39 10.87
C GLN A 120 -6.48 -15.89 10.60
N LEU A 121 -6.80 -15.09 11.60
CA LEU A 121 -6.72 -13.64 11.51
C LEU A 121 -5.29 -13.14 11.31
N ILE A 122 -4.31 -13.70 12.03
CA ILE A 122 -2.88 -13.38 11.85
C ILE A 122 -2.42 -13.68 10.43
N ILE A 123 -2.78 -14.84 9.88
CA ILE A 123 -2.42 -15.22 8.50
C ILE A 123 -3.06 -14.28 7.50
N ALA A 124 -4.35 -13.98 7.64
CA ALA A 124 -5.06 -13.07 6.76
C ALA A 124 -4.44 -11.66 6.80
N ARG A 125 -4.02 -11.19 7.97
CA ARG A 125 -3.30 -9.94 8.18
C ARG A 125 -1.93 -9.91 7.50
N ALA A 126 -1.18 -11.00 7.58
CA ALA A 126 0.09 -11.12 6.87
C ALA A 126 -0.11 -11.00 5.34
N VAL A 127 -1.10 -11.70 4.79
CA VAL A 127 -1.45 -11.62 3.35
C VAL A 127 -1.93 -10.21 2.98
N GLN A 128 -2.69 -9.56 3.84
CA GLN A 128 -3.13 -8.17 3.65
C GLN A 128 -1.95 -7.20 3.61
N GLY A 129 -0.93 -7.39 4.46
CA GLY A 129 0.33 -6.65 4.42
C GLY A 129 1.08 -6.81 3.09
N VAL A 130 1.08 -8.01 2.51
CA VAL A 130 1.65 -8.26 1.16
C VAL A 130 0.91 -7.44 0.10
N GLY A 131 -0.43 -7.48 0.10
CA GLY A 131 -1.26 -6.70 -0.84
C GLY A 131 -1.04 -5.19 -0.69
N GLY A 132 -0.96 -4.71 0.56
CA GLY A 132 -0.69 -3.31 0.89
C GLY A 132 0.68 -2.84 0.39
N ALA A 133 1.72 -3.69 0.48
CA ALA A 133 3.06 -3.37 0.00
C ALA A 133 3.10 -3.16 -1.52
N PHE A 134 2.42 -4.00 -2.29
CA PHE A 134 2.37 -3.85 -3.75
C PHE A 134 1.53 -2.64 -4.18
N HIS A 135 0.48 -2.33 -3.45
CA HIS A 135 -0.31 -1.12 -3.68
C HIS A 135 0.50 0.14 -3.32
N GLY A 136 1.10 0.20 -2.12
CA GLY A 136 1.82 1.37 -1.65
C GLY A 136 3.10 1.67 -2.43
N ALA A 137 3.82 0.65 -2.89
CA ALA A 137 5.06 0.83 -3.64
C ALA A 137 4.86 1.29 -5.09
N SER A 138 3.65 1.16 -5.63
CA SER A 138 3.33 1.47 -7.03
C SER A 138 2.48 2.74 -7.21
N SER A 139 2.01 3.33 -6.10
CA SER A 139 1.33 4.63 -6.08
C SER A 139 2.32 5.78 -6.03
#